data_55e961479c5fd9ebe574a5fd9bb4e531
#
_entry.id   55e961479c5fd9ebe574a5fd9bb4e531
#
_cell.length_a   1.000
_cell.length_b   1.000
_cell.length_c   1.000
_cell.angle_alpha   90.00
_cell.angle_beta   90.00
_cell.angle_gamma   90.00
#
_symmetry.space_group_name_H-M   'P 1'
#
loop_
_entity.id
_entity.type
_entity.pdbx_description
1 polymer ?
#
loop_
_entity_poly.entity_id
_entity_poly.type
_entity_poly.pdbx_seq_one_letter_code
_entity_poly.pdbx_strand_id
1 'polypeptide(L)'
;MLSTMPILTMIVGYPGSGKTTCVRAIVHSDPAFTGVTDGKIAWVESNNMVVFGRWKGFHKDTKIAGRLDGTDRIHASQFKKCVLSLAEFARRGVTHVVAEGFLLFKPMFVAEAERLGYHVRVIELSTSPDESKKRLVDRDGASAKIQIHEKCAKMRAKWAADSRWKVMTNEEVHELFGIH
;
A
#
# COMPACT_ATOMS: atom_id res chain seq x y z
N MET A 1 -22.30 1.75 21.35
CA MET A 1 -21.18 2.26 20.54
C MET A 1 -21.37 1.73 19.14
N LEU A 2 -21.53 2.61 18.16
CA LEU A 2 -21.55 2.20 16.74
C LEU A 2 -20.12 1.75 16.42
N SER A 3 -19.94 0.43 16.23
CA SER A 3 -18.66 -0.11 15.76
C SER A 3 -18.42 0.44 14.35
N THR A 4 -17.46 1.34 14.21
CA THR A 4 -17.02 1.79 12.88
C THR A 4 -16.46 0.59 12.15
N MET A 5 -17.01 0.29 10.99
CA MET A 5 -16.55 -0.80 10.14
C MET A 5 -15.08 -0.56 9.77
N PRO A 6 -14.17 -1.52 9.99
CA PRO A 6 -12.76 -1.33 9.65
C PRO A 6 -12.59 -1.18 8.13
N ILE A 7 -11.59 -0.41 7.72
CA ILE A 7 -11.32 -0.08 6.32
C ILE A 7 -9.95 -0.65 5.91
N LEU A 8 -9.90 -1.36 4.79
CA LEU A 8 -8.67 -1.66 4.08
C LEU A 8 -8.54 -0.73 2.86
N THR A 9 -7.56 0.15 2.86
CA THR A 9 -7.24 1.00 1.71
C THR A 9 -6.04 0.42 0.95
N MET A 10 -6.26 0.07 -0.32
CA MET A 10 -5.23 -0.40 -1.24
C MET A 10 -4.85 0.76 -2.18
N ILE A 11 -3.61 1.27 -2.08
CA ILE A 11 -3.10 2.32 -2.98
C ILE A 11 -2.32 1.65 -4.11
N VAL A 12 -2.86 1.73 -5.31
CA VAL A 12 -2.33 1.06 -6.51
C VAL A 12 -1.94 2.09 -7.58
N GLY A 13 -1.36 1.63 -8.66
CA GLY A 13 -0.92 2.46 -9.79
C GLY A 13 0.37 1.92 -10.39
N TYR A 14 0.76 2.49 -11.52
CA TYR A 14 1.96 2.09 -12.24
C TYR A 14 3.24 2.28 -11.40
N PRO A 15 4.31 1.52 -11.65
CA PRO A 15 5.64 1.83 -11.11
C PRO A 15 6.03 3.27 -11.52
N GLY A 16 6.45 4.09 -10.57
CA GLY A 16 6.72 5.52 -10.81
C GLY A 16 5.52 6.45 -10.62
N SER A 17 4.33 5.94 -10.29
CA SER A 17 3.13 6.78 -10.08
C SER A 17 3.12 7.58 -8.78
N GLY A 18 4.12 7.40 -7.91
CA GLY A 18 4.19 8.15 -6.64
C GLY A 18 3.55 7.46 -5.43
N LYS A 19 3.09 6.20 -5.52
CA LYS A 19 2.46 5.46 -4.41
C LYS A 19 3.25 5.53 -3.11
N THR A 20 4.52 5.16 -3.17
CA THR A 20 5.39 5.15 -1.98
C THR A 20 5.56 6.55 -1.39
N THR A 21 5.62 7.59 -2.23
CA THR A 21 5.69 8.99 -1.79
C THR A 21 4.38 9.40 -1.10
N CYS A 22 3.25 9.03 -1.68
CA CYS A 22 1.92 9.28 -1.13
C CYS A 22 1.77 8.61 0.25
N VAL A 23 2.07 7.32 0.34
CA VAL A 23 1.94 6.57 1.61
C VAL A 23 2.98 7.01 2.63
N ARG A 24 4.18 7.44 2.20
CA ARG A 24 5.18 8.02 3.11
C ARG A 24 4.64 9.27 3.80
N ALA A 25 3.92 10.13 3.10
CA ALA A 25 3.29 11.30 3.71
C ALA A 25 2.29 10.87 4.80
N ILE A 26 1.48 9.83 4.56
CA ILE A 26 0.58 9.27 5.57
C ILE A 26 1.37 8.79 6.80
N VAL A 27 2.43 8.03 6.59
CA VAL A 27 3.25 7.49 7.70
C VAL A 27 3.93 8.58 8.51
N HIS A 28 4.37 9.66 7.88
CA HIS A 28 5.06 10.75 8.57
C HIS A 28 4.14 11.86 9.08
N SER A 29 2.85 11.81 8.80
CA SER A 29 1.88 12.79 9.30
C SER A 29 1.52 12.59 10.77
N ASP A 30 1.65 11.37 11.29
CA ASP A 30 1.32 11.04 12.67
C ASP A 30 2.57 10.57 13.43
N PRO A 31 3.08 11.35 14.40
CA PRO A 31 4.25 10.97 15.19
C PRO A 31 4.02 9.76 16.09
N ALA A 32 2.78 9.32 16.27
CA ALA A 32 2.45 8.14 17.05
C ALA A 32 2.75 6.82 16.32
N PHE A 33 3.07 6.84 15.02
CA PHE A 33 3.48 5.63 14.33
C PHE A 33 4.76 5.03 14.90
N THR A 34 4.74 3.72 15.09
CA THR A 34 5.88 2.91 15.50
C THR A 34 6.13 1.77 14.54
N GLY A 35 7.40 1.45 14.31
CA GLY A 35 7.80 0.37 13.40
C GLY A 35 7.69 -1.00 14.06
N VAL A 36 7.01 -1.93 13.41
CA VAL A 36 6.86 -3.33 13.84
C VAL A 36 7.44 -4.24 12.78
N THR A 37 8.17 -5.26 13.21
CA THR A 37 8.69 -6.32 12.33
C THR A 37 8.29 -7.68 12.89
N ASP A 38 7.61 -8.48 12.07
CA ASP A 38 7.26 -9.86 12.38
C ASP A 38 7.88 -10.81 11.34
N GLY A 39 9.04 -11.34 11.68
CA GLY A 39 9.85 -12.13 10.75
C GLY A 39 10.31 -11.30 9.55
N LYS A 40 9.80 -11.65 8.35
CA LYS A 40 10.14 -10.98 7.08
C LYS A 40 9.11 -9.94 6.65
N ILE A 41 8.00 -9.80 7.34
CA ILE A 41 7.02 -8.74 7.09
C ILE A 41 7.24 -7.59 8.07
N ALA A 42 6.85 -6.41 7.65
CA ALA A 42 6.95 -5.22 8.48
C ALA A 42 5.77 -4.28 8.18
N TRP A 43 5.46 -3.46 9.17
CA TRP A 43 4.49 -2.38 9.06
C TRP A 43 4.83 -1.28 10.06
N VAL A 44 4.21 -0.14 9.92
CA VAL A 44 4.11 0.84 10.99
C VAL A 44 2.70 0.83 11.53
N GLU A 45 2.55 1.09 12.80
CA GLU A 45 1.23 1.17 13.45
C GLU A 45 1.14 2.36 14.39
N SER A 46 -0.02 3.00 14.41
CA SER A 46 -0.45 3.95 15.42
C SER A 46 -1.84 3.55 15.89
N ASN A 47 -2.25 3.99 17.08
CA ASN A 47 -3.53 3.69 17.74
C ASN A 47 -4.50 2.74 16.99
N ASN A 48 -5.04 3.17 15.85
CA ASN A 48 -6.08 2.45 15.09
C ASN A 48 -5.70 2.18 13.64
N MET A 49 -4.49 2.53 13.21
CA MET A 49 -4.04 2.41 11.82
C MET A 49 -2.79 1.54 11.71
N VAL A 50 -2.77 0.71 10.68
CA VAL A 50 -1.59 -0.07 10.26
C VAL A 50 -1.27 0.26 8.81
N VAL A 51 -0.01 0.51 8.51
CA VAL A 51 0.48 0.72 7.14
C VAL A 51 1.54 -0.35 6.82
N PHE A 52 1.21 -1.28 5.94
CA PHE A 52 2.15 -2.33 5.53
C PHE A 52 3.38 -1.75 4.85
N GLY A 53 4.52 -2.37 5.09
CA GLY A 53 5.80 -2.04 4.47
C GLY A 53 6.87 -1.64 5.46
N ARG A 54 8.10 -1.49 4.95
CA ARG A 54 9.22 -0.92 5.71
C ARG A 54 9.34 0.57 5.40
N TRP A 55 9.48 1.38 6.43
CA TRP A 55 9.49 2.82 6.31
C TRP A 55 10.74 3.38 6.98
N LYS A 56 11.43 4.29 6.26
CA LYS A 56 12.61 4.98 6.76
C LYS A 56 12.25 5.78 8.02
N GLY A 57 13.09 5.69 9.05
CA GLY A 57 12.85 6.33 10.35
C GLY A 57 12.09 5.45 11.35
N PHE A 58 11.38 4.41 10.90
CA PHE A 58 10.61 3.51 11.76
C PHE A 58 11.20 2.10 11.87
N HIS A 59 11.98 1.70 10.89
CA HIS A 59 12.63 0.39 10.87
C HIS A 59 14.14 0.57 10.78
N LYS A 60 14.90 -0.31 11.44
CA LYS A 60 16.36 -0.34 11.33
C LYS A 60 16.76 -0.54 9.87
N ASP A 61 17.73 0.25 9.43
CA ASP A 61 18.35 0.07 8.12
C ASP A 61 18.95 -1.33 8.02
N THR A 62 18.36 -2.16 7.18
CA THR A 62 19.07 -3.35 6.72
C THR A 62 20.03 -2.89 5.63
N LYS A 63 21.25 -3.43 5.63
CA LYS A 63 22.40 -3.10 4.73
C LYS A 63 22.11 -3.19 3.22
N ILE A 64 20.86 -3.30 2.81
CA ILE A 64 20.44 -3.35 1.41
C ILE A 64 20.21 -1.92 0.96
N ALA A 65 21.21 -1.37 0.30
CA ALA A 65 21.28 0.01 -0.19
C ALA A 65 19.94 0.56 -0.73
N GLY A 66 19.54 1.72 -0.23
CA GLY A 66 18.86 2.77 -0.97
C GLY A 66 17.35 2.75 -1.07
N ARG A 67 16.59 1.73 -0.62
CA ARG A 67 15.12 1.71 -0.81
C ARG A 67 14.39 1.06 0.36
N LEU A 68 14.18 1.82 1.43
CA LEU A 68 13.51 1.30 2.64
C LEU A 68 12.01 1.47 2.64
N ASP A 69 11.45 2.33 1.78
CA ASP A 69 10.05 2.68 1.90
C ASP A 69 9.13 1.75 1.07
N GLY A 70 8.03 1.35 1.68
CA GLY A 70 6.94 0.66 1.03
C GLY A 70 6.93 -0.86 1.16
N THR A 71 6.03 -1.47 0.40
CA THR A 71 5.79 -2.92 0.39
C THR A 71 6.75 -3.69 -0.52
N ASP A 72 7.53 -3.03 -1.35
CA ASP A 72 8.49 -3.65 -2.28
C ASP A 72 9.53 -4.54 -1.57
N ARG A 73 9.66 -4.38 -0.26
CA ARG A 73 10.53 -5.21 0.61
C ARG A 73 9.82 -6.42 1.20
N ILE A 74 8.53 -6.54 1.02
CA ILE A 74 7.81 -7.76 1.40
C ILE A 74 8.03 -8.77 0.27
N HIS A 75 8.77 -9.82 0.56
CA HIS A 75 9.00 -10.88 -0.44
C HIS A 75 7.68 -11.61 -0.77
N ALA A 76 7.50 -12.00 -2.03
CA ALA A 76 6.27 -12.66 -2.49
C ALA A 76 5.90 -13.90 -1.67
N SER A 77 6.89 -14.63 -1.13
CA SER A 77 6.66 -15.78 -0.23
C SER A 77 6.01 -15.41 1.10
N GLN A 78 6.00 -14.12 1.48
CA GLN A 78 5.38 -13.63 2.72
C GLN A 78 3.94 -13.21 2.54
N PHE A 79 3.40 -13.28 1.33
CA PHE A 79 2.03 -12.88 1.02
C PHE A 79 1.00 -13.53 1.96
N LYS A 80 1.08 -14.86 2.16
CA LYS A 80 0.17 -15.59 3.06
C LYS A 80 0.24 -15.05 4.49
N LYS A 81 1.43 -14.68 4.96
CA LYS A 81 1.59 -14.10 6.30
C LYS A 81 0.95 -12.72 6.39
N CYS A 82 1.05 -11.88 5.35
CA CYS A 82 0.34 -10.60 5.30
C CYS A 82 -1.18 -10.80 5.34
N VAL A 83 -1.71 -11.83 4.65
CA VAL A 83 -3.13 -12.18 4.72
C VAL A 83 -3.55 -12.54 6.14
N LEU A 84 -2.76 -13.38 6.81
CA LEU A 84 -3.04 -13.80 8.20
C LEU A 84 -2.95 -12.63 9.20
N SER A 85 -2.09 -11.64 8.94
CA SER A 85 -1.98 -10.45 9.80
C SER A 85 -3.26 -9.62 9.82
N LEU A 86 -4.09 -9.65 8.77
CA LEU A 86 -5.39 -8.96 8.77
C LEU A 86 -6.30 -9.44 9.89
N ALA A 87 -6.33 -10.75 10.15
CA ALA A 87 -7.13 -11.32 11.23
C ALA A 87 -6.64 -10.84 12.61
N GLU A 88 -5.33 -10.75 12.79
CA GLU A 88 -4.74 -10.23 14.03
C GLU A 88 -5.06 -8.73 14.21
N PHE A 89 -4.96 -7.94 13.15
CA PHE A 89 -5.33 -6.53 13.21
C PHE A 89 -6.81 -6.33 13.55
N ALA A 90 -7.71 -7.11 12.92
CA ALA A 90 -9.13 -7.08 13.24
C ALA A 90 -9.39 -7.44 14.71
N ARG A 91 -8.73 -8.49 15.23
CA ARG A 91 -8.85 -8.90 16.64
C ARG A 91 -8.36 -7.83 17.61
N ARG A 92 -7.32 -7.06 17.23
CA ARG A 92 -6.77 -5.93 18.02
C ARG A 92 -7.61 -4.66 17.90
N GLY A 93 -8.66 -4.64 17.09
CA GLY A 93 -9.51 -3.47 16.90
C GLY A 93 -8.88 -2.40 15.98
N VAL A 94 -7.92 -2.78 15.13
CA VAL A 94 -7.39 -1.87 14.10
C VAL A 94 -8.51 -1.51 13.14
N THR A 95 -8.81 -0.23 13.02
CA THR A 95 -9.92 0.26 12.19
C THR A 95 -9.49 0.65 10.79
N HIS A 96 -8.19 0.85 10.55
CA HIS A 96 -7.69 1.22 9.23
C HIS A 96 -6.40 0.49 8.89
N VAL A 97 -6.41 -0.25 7.78
CA VAL A 97 -5.23 -0.90 7.23
C VAL A 97 -4.93 -0.27 5.87
N VAL A 98 -3.69 0.14 5.65
CA VAL A 98 -3.21 0.68 4.37
C VAL A 98 -2.16 -0.26 3.78
N ALA A 99 -2.29 -0.56 2.51
CA ALA A 99 -1.30 -1.31 1.75
C ALA A 99 -1.08 -0.64 0.39
N GLU A 100 0.16 -0.66 -0.10
CA GLU A 100 0.47 -0.09 -1.41
C GLU A 100 0.96 -1.14 -2.41
N GLY A 101 0.80 -0.84 -3.69
CA GLY A 101 1.35 -1.63 -4.79
C GLY A 101 0.60 -2.93 -5.06
N PHE A 102 1.08 -3.61 -6.10
CA PHE A 102 0.39 -4.81 -6.61
C PHE A 102 0.78 -6.11 -5.90
N LEU A 103 1.80 -6.08 -5.04
CA LEU A 103 2.20 -7.30 -4.32
C LEU A 103 1.08 -7.82 -3.42
N LEU A 104 0.46 -6.92 -2.67
CA LEU A 104 -0.65 -7.24 -1.76
C LEU A 104 -2.02 -7.15 -2.45
N PHE A 105 -2.13 -6.42 -3.57
CA PHE A 105 -3.39 -6.30 -4.30
C PHE A 105 -3.69 -7.56 -5.11
N LYS A 106 -4.20 -8.58 -4.42
CA LYS A 106 -4.60 -9.86 -5.00
C LYS A 106 -5.99 -10.24 -4.53
N PRO A 107 -6.77 -10.99 -5.34
CA PRO A 107 -8.12 -11.41 -4.97
C PRO A 107 -8.21 -12.07 -3.59
N MET A 108 -7.23 -12.89 -3.24
CA MET A 108 -7.19 -13.56 -1.93
C MET A 108 -7.06 -12.56 -0.77
N PHE A 109 -6.24 -11.51 -0.92
CA PHE A 109 -6.07 -10.50 0.13
C PHE A 109 -7.34 -9.68 0.32
N VAL A 110 -7.97 -9.30 -0.79
CA VAL A 110 -9.26 -8.58 -0.78
C VAL A 110 -10.37 -9.43 -0.17
N ALA A 111 -10.51 -10.68 -0.63
CA ALA A 111 -11.54 -11.58 -0.12
C ALA A 111 -11.39 -11.88 1.38
N GLU A 112 -10.16 -12.04 1.86
CA GLU A 112 -9.92 -12.25 3.29
C GLU A 112 -10.22 -11.00 4.11
N ALA A 113 -9.88 -9.82 3.62
CA ALA A 113 -10.24 -8.57 4.29
C ALA A 113 -11.77 -8.44 4.41
N GLU A 114 -12.51 -8.69 3.35
CA GLU A 114 -13.98 -8.66 3.36
C GLU A 114 -14.57 -9.71 4.30
N ARG A 115 -14.03 -10.95 4.31
CA ARG A 115 -14.42 -11.99 5.23
C ARG A 115 -14.25 -11.59 6.70
N LEU A 116 -13.22 -10.78 6.99
CA LEU A 116 -12.95 -10.23 8.32
C LEU A 116 -13.76 -8.96 8.64
N GLY A 117 -14.64 -8.53 7.74
CA GLY A 117 -15.51 -7.37 7.94
C GLY A 117 -14.89 -6.03 7.54
N TYR A 118 -13.73 -6.02 6.86
CA TYR A 118 -13.19 -4.78 6.31
C TYR A 118 -13.98 -4.28 5.12
N HIS A 119 -14.28 -3.00 5.11
CA HIS A 119 -14.68 -2.31 3.89
C HIS A 119 -13.45 -2.06 3.02
N VAL A 120 -13.37 -2.70 1.85
CA VAL A 120 -12.22 -2.56 0.96
C VAL A 120 -12.39 -1.34 0.05
N ARG A 121 -11.38 -0.49 0.01
CA ARG A 121 -11.26 0.66 -0.88
C ARG A 121 -9.99 0.50 -1.71
N VAL A 122 -10.10 0.67 -3.02
CA VAL A 122 -8.97 0.64 -3.94
C VAL A 122 -8.81 2.02 -4.55
N ILE A 123 -7.65 2.62 -4.38
CA ILE A 123 -7.30 3.94 -4.90
C ILE A 123 -6.19 3.79 -5.91
N GLU A 124 -6.46 4.11 -7.17
CA GLU A 124 -5.45 4.25 -8.20
C GLU A 124 -4.97 5.70 -8.25
N LEU A 125 -3.66 5.92 -8.15
CA LEU A 125 -3.13 7.26 -8.35
C LEU A 125 -3.24 7.69 -9.81
N SER A 126 -3.72 8.91 -10.04
CA SER A 126 -4.08 9.47 -11.36
C SER A 126 -2.91 9.75 -12.29
N THR A 127 -1.68 9.42 -11.90
CA THR A 127 -0.49 9.57 -12.76
C THR A 127 -0.63 8.74 -14.02
N SER A 128 -0.49 9.39 -15.18
CA SER A 128 -0.60 8.71 -16.47
C SER A 128 0.47 7.62 -16.67
N PRO A 129 0.21 6.60 -17.50
CA PRO A 129 1.22 5.58 -17.80
C PRO A 129 2.52 6.16 -18.39
N ASP A 130 2.43 7.19 -19.22
CA ASP A 130 3.60 7.80 -19.87
C ASP A 130 4.43 8.61 -18.86
N GLU A 131 3.79 9.40 -18.01
CA GLU A 131 4.45 10.09 -16.91
C GLU A 131 5.10 9.11 -15.93
N SER A 132 4.41 8.04 -15.60
CA SER A 132 4.93 6.95 -14.77
C SER A 132 6.18 6.30 -15.37
N LYS A 133 6.16 6.03 -16.68
CA LYS A 133 7.31 5.47 -17.41
C LYS A 133 8.49 6.44 -17.39
N LYS A 134 8.24 7.72 -17.69
CA LYS A 134 9.26 8.76 -17.67
C LYS A 134 9.96 8.81 -16.31
N ARG A 135 9.21 8.96 -15.23
CA ARG A 135 9.75 8.98 -13.86
C ARG A 135 10.53 7.72 -13.51
N LEU A 136 10.12 6.57 -14.04
CA LEU A 136 10.80 5.30 -13.81
C LEU A 136 12.13 5.24 -14.53
N VAL A 137 12.18 5.67 -15.80
CA VAL A 137 13.40 5.74 -16.61
C VAL A 137 14.39 6.73 -16.00
N ASP A 138 13.92 7.89 -15.58
CA ASP A 138 14.75 8.94 -14.94
C ASP A 138 15.39 8.42 -13.62
N ARG A 139 14.69 7.57 -12.90
CA ARG A 139 15.15 7.02 -11.62
C ARG A 139 16.06 5.80 -11.75
N ASP A 140 15.72 4.85 -12.62
CA ASP A 140 16.28 3.48 -12.64
C ASP A 140 16.98 3.11 -13.95
N GLY A 141 16.95 3.99 -14.96
CA GLY A 141 17.42 3.67 -16.31
C GLY A 141 16.41 2.87 -17.16
N ALA A 142 16.63 2.85 -18.46
CA ALA A 142 15.64 2.48 -19.48
C ALA A 142 15.15 1.02 -19.47
N SER A 143 15.91 0.06 -18.93
CA SER A 143 15.68 -1.36 -19.24
C SER A 143 14.83 -2.16 -18.26
N ALA A 144 14.63 -1.68 -17.03
CA ALA A 144 14.32 -2.61 -15.95
C ALA A 144 12.85 -2.98 -15.74
N LYS A 145 11.84 -2.25 -16.25
CA LYS A 145 10.48 -2.42 -15.72
C LYS A 145 9.30 -2.29 -16.70
N ILE A 146 9.52 -2.33 -18.00
CA ILE A 146 8.44 -2.30 -19.02
C ILE A 146 7.46 -3.46 -18.77
N GLN A 147 7.94 -4.67 -18.50
CA GLN A 147 7.09 -5.84 -18.22
C GLN A 147 6.19 -5.65 -16.98
N ILE A 148 6.63 -4.88 -15.99
CA ILE A 148 5.81 -4.58 -14.81
C ILE A 148 4.68 -3.62 -15.19
N HIS A 149 4.93 -2.65 -16.07
CA HIS A 149 3.88 -1.76 -16.61
C HIS A 149 2.78 -2.54 -17.30
N GLU A 150 3.12 -3.51 -18.15
CA GLU A 150 2.14 -4.36 -18.82
C GLU A 150 1.30 -5.18 -17.84
N LYS A 151 1.94 -5.75 -16.80
CA LYS A 151 1.22 -6.46 -15.73
C LYS A 151 0.27 -5.54 -14.98
N CYS A 152 0.68 -4.30 -14.69
CA CYS A 152 -0.17 -3.30 -14.06
C CYS A 152 -1.35 -2.93 -14.95
N ALA A 153 -1.14 -2.72 -16.25
CA ALA A 153 -2.20 -2.43 -17.20
C ALA A 153 -3.25 -3.55 -17.28
N LYS A 154 -2.81 -4.80 -17.34
CA LYS A 154 -3.71 -5.98 -17.31
C LYS A 154 -4.52 -6.06 -16.03
N MET A 155 -3.89 -5.78 -14.88
CA MET A 155 -4.58 -5.78 -13.59
C MET A 155 -5.59 -4.63 -13.51
N ARG A 156 -5.20 -3.43 -13.95
CA ARG A 156 -6.10 -2.28 -14.03
C ARG A 156 -7.33 -2.59 -14.87
N ALA A 157 -7.14 -3.14 -16.07
CA ALA A 157 -8.25 -3.51 -16.95
C ALA A 157 -9.24 -4.48 -16.30
N LYS A 158 -8.74 -5.40 -15.46
CA LYS A 158 -9.56 -6.37 -14.74
C LYS A 158 -10.38 -5.72 -13.61
N TRP A 159 -9.84 -4.72 -12.93
CA TRP A 159 -10.41 -4.20 -11.69
C TRP A 159 -11.04 -2.82 -11.82
N ALA A 160 -10.75 -2.04 -12.88
CA ALA A 160 -11.21 -0.66 -13.03
C ALA A 160 -12.75 -0.50 -13.10
N ALA A 161 -13.46 -1.57 -13.45
CA ALA A 161 -14.93 -1.59 -13.44
C ALA A 161 -15.53 -1.92 -12.06
N ASP A 162 -14.71 -2.30 -11.08
CA ASP A 162 -15.14 -2.60 -9.72
C ASP A 162 -15.54 -1.30 -8.99
N SER A 163 -16.68 -1.29 -8.32
CA SER A 163 -17.18 -0.11 -7.59
C SER A 163 -16.27 0.36 -6.45
N ARG A 164 -15.39 -0.50 -5.96
CA ARG A 164 -14.38 -0.20 -4.94
C ARG A 164 -13.19 0.59 -5.49
N TRP A 165 -13.02 0.62 -6.82
CA TRP A 165 -11.92 1.27 -7.50
C TRP A 165 -12.23 2.75 -7.73
N LYS A 166 -11.32 3.63 -7.28
CA LYS A 166 -11.38 5.06 -7.53
C LYS A 166 -10.04 5.56 -8.03
N VAL A 167 -10.07 6.53 -8.94
CA VAL A 167 -8.86 7.23 -9.38
C VAL A 167 -8.79 8.54 -8.59
N MET A 168 -7.65 8.80 -7.96
CA MET A 168 -7.45 9.98 -7.11
C MET A 168 -6.06 10.57 -7.33
N THR A 169 -5.92 11.87 -7.13
CA THR A 169 -4.62 12.54 -7.04
C THR A 169 -3.96 12.25 -5.70
N ASN A 170 -2.68 12.58 -5.56
CA ASN A 170 -2.00 12.47 -4.27
C ASN A 170 -2.64 13.39 -3.21
N GLU A 171 -3.02 14.60 -3.62
CA GLU A 171 -3.67 15.60 -2.77
C GLU A 171 -5.00 15.08 -2.24
N GLU A 172 -5.86 14.54 -3.11
CA GLU A 172 -7.13 13.93 -2.70
C GLU A 172 -6.93 12.74 -1.73
N VAL A 173 -5.88 11.96 -1.93
CA VAL A 173 -5.54 10.88 -0.98
C VAL A 173 -5.09 11.48 0.35
N HIS A 174 -4.25 12.52 0.33
CA HIS A 174 -3.79 13.18 1.56
C HIS A 174 -4.97 13.78 2.34
N GLU A 175 -5.89 14.49 1.67
CA GLU A 175 -7.12 15.00 2.29
C GLU A 175 -7.95 13.88 2.93
N LEU A 176 -8.08 12.73 2.25
CA LEU A 176 -8.79 11.56 2.76
C LEU A 176 -8.22 11.05 4.09
N PHE A 177 -6.91 11.21 4.29
CA PHE A 177 -6.19 10.85 5.52
C PHE A 177 -6.00 12.03 6.48
N GLY A 178 -6.59 13.21 6.20
CA GLY A 178 -6.49 14.40 7.06
C GLY A 178 -5.11 15.04 7.07
N ILE A 179 -4.34 14.88 6.00
CA ILE A 179 -3.01 15.47 5.82
C ILE A 179 -3.17 16.77 5.05
N HIS A 180 -2.76 17.88 5.67
CA HIS A 180 -2.86 19.24 5.11
C HIS A 180 -1.50 19.87 4.92
#